data_8930cc8c45342522babc0017226f203b
#
_entry.id   8930cc8c45342522babc0017226f203b
#
_cell.length_a   1.000
_cell.length_b   1.000
_cell.length_c   1.000
_cell.angle_alpha   90.00
_cell.angle_beta   90.00
_cell.angle_gamma   90.00
#
_symmetry.space_group_name_H-M   'P 1'
#
loop_
_entity.id
_entity.type
_entity.pdbx_description
1 polymer ?
#
loop_
_entity_poly.entity_id
_entity_poly.type
_entity_poly.pdbx_seq_one_letter_code
_entity_poly.pdbx_strand_id
1 'polypeptide(L)'
;MRRWLAAHGVQYAGLKPVYLGDDLFSPQSICQAVLDASAHFLFVCKPDSHPAIEEFRTGIKLDELIRKVRRGKKWTTYRYQWLCDVPLRGDAKAIIVNWLMIETLDADRNVTCRNGFITDLPVNRDNVAVLAACCRARWKAENESNRGKTPGAAATSDIGSGSADRPPLGRLVQSKVVWHRLSGSLW
;
A
#
# COMPACT_ATOMS: atom_id res chain seq x y z
N MET A 1 -5.74 11.03 -6.78
CA MET A 1 -4.74 11.33 -5.72
C MET A 1 -4.25 12.78 -5.76
N ARG A 2 -3.50 13.25 -6.79
CA ARG A 2 -2.91 14.61 -6.83
C ARG A 2 -3.91 15.75 -6.57
N ARG A 3 -5.07 15.76 -7.25
CA ARG A 3 -6.13 16.77 -7.02
C ARG A 3 -6.65 16.76 -5.58
N TRP A 4 -6.78 15.59 -5.00
CA TRP A 4 -7.26 15.45 -3.62
C TRP A 4 -6.19 15.95 -2.64
N LEU A 5 -4.91 15.60 -2.83
CA LEU A 5 -3.79 16.10 -2.03
C LEU A 5 -3.69 17.63 -2.10
N ALA A 6 -3.82 18.22 -3.28
CA ALA A 6 -3.80 19.67 -3.45
C ALA A 6 -4.95 20.38 -2.69
N ALA A 7 -6.13 19.76 -2.64
CA ALA A 7 -7.31 20.34 -1.99
C ALA A 7 -7.32 20.11 -0.46
N HIS A 8 -6.79 18.99 0.01
CA HIS A 8 -6.98 18.53 1.39
C HIS A 8 -5.69 18.19 2.14
N GLY A 9 -4.55 18.06 1.45
CA GLY A 9 -3.29 17.60 2.06
C GLY A 9 -2.85 18.45 3.25
N VAL A 10 -2.99 19.77 3.16
CA VAL A 10 -2.60 20.71 4.22
C VAL A 10 -3.35 20.44 5.53
N GLN A 11 -4.62 20.04 5.47
CA GLN A 11 -5.43 19.77 6.66
C GLN A 11 -4.89 18.58 7.46
N TYR A 12 -4.18 17.66 6.81
CA TYR A 12 -3.66 16.44 7.41
C TYR A 12 -2.14 16.45 7.63
N ALA A 13 -1.44 17.48 7.16
CA ALA A 13 0.02 17.57 7.22
C ALA A 13 0.58 17.37 8.64
N GLY A 14 -0.07 17.96 9.65
CA GLY A 14 0.33 17.82 11.06
C GLY A 14 0.24 16.40 11.62
N LEU A 15 -0.51 15.52 10.97
CA LEU A 15 -0.68 14.12 11.36
C LEU A 15 0.31 13.18 10.67
N LYS A 16 1.07 13.67 9.68
CA LYS A 16 2.01 12.89 8.86
C LYS A 16 1.39 11.56 8.41
N PRO A 17 0.28 11.60 7.65
CA PRO A 17 -0.45 10.39 7.27
C PRO A 17 0.38 9.51 6.33
N VAL A 18 0.18 8.21 6.41
CA VAL A 18 0.73 7.25 5.44
C VAL A 18 -0.36 6.87 4.45
N TYR A 19 -0.18 7.21 3.18
CA TYR A 19 -1.10 6.83 2.12
C TYR A 19 -0.76 5.43 1.59
N LEU A 20 -1.76 4.55 1.64
CA LEU A 20 -1.65 3.22 1.06
C LEU A 20 -2.29 3.22 -0.34
N GLY A 21 -1.62 2.66 -1.32
CA GLY A 21 -2.11 2.61 -2.69
C GLY A 21 -1.69 1.35 -3.44
N ASP A 22 -2.35 1.12 -4.57
CA ASP A 22 -1.92 0.11 -5.53
C ASP A 22 -0.82 0.67 -6.45
N ASP A 23 -0.41 -0.13 -7.40
CA ASP A 23 0.63 0.19 -8.37
C ASP A 23 0.31 1.43 -9.24
N LEU A 24 -0.96 1.79 -9.41
CA LEU A 24 -1.37 3.01 -10.13
C LEU A 24 -0.97 4.30 -9.40
N PHE A 25 -0.67 4.22 -8.11
CA PHE A 25 -0.22 5.35 -7.30
C PHE A 25 1.30 5.43 -7.15
N SER A 26 2.04 4.44 -7.63
CA SER A 26 3.49 4.36 -7.53
C SER A 26 4.31 5.25 -8.50
N PRO A 27 3.77 5.88 -9.57
CA PRO A 27 4.54 6.80 -10.39
C PRO A 27 5.13 7.95 -9.57
N GLN A 28 6.37 8.34 -9.90
CA GLN A 28 7.13 9.37 -9.17
C GLN A 28 6.34 10.66 -8.94
N SER A 29 5.55 11.10 -9.92
CA SER A 29 4.77 12.33 -9.80
C SER A 29 3.69 12.29 -8.72
N ILE A 30 3.23 11.08 -8.34
CA ILE A 30 2.27 10.90 -7.25
C ILE A 30 3.02 10.77 -5.92
N CYS A 31 4.11 10.00 -5.90
CA CYS A 31 4.97 9.91 -4.72
C CYS A 31 5.46 11.29 -4.29
N GLN A 32 5.95 12.11 -5.24
CA GLN A 32 6.37 13.47 -4.98
C GLN A 32 5.23 14.34 -4.43
N ALA A 33 4.03 14.25 -5.01
CA ALA A 33 2.89 15.01 -4.51
C ALA A 33 2.46 14.62 -3.08
N VAL A 34 2.70 13.38 -2.66
CA VAL A 34 2.49 12.94 -1.27
C VAL A 34 3.53 13.56 -0.35
N LEU A 35 4.80 13.54 -0.74
CA LEU A 35 5.89 14.15 0.03
C LEU A 35 5.71 15.66 0.16
N ASP A 36 5.32 16.34 -0.92
CA ASP A 36 5.03 17.79 -0.93
C ASP A 36 3.87 18.15 0.02
N ALA A 37 2.94 17.22 0.25
CA ALA A 37 1.86 17.36 1.21
C ALA A 37 2.29 17.01 2.66
N SER A 38 3.58 16.86 2.94
CA SER A 38 4.13 16.47 4.25
C SER A 38 3.54 15.16 4.78
N ALA A 39 3.35 14.20 3.88
CA ALA A 39 2.79 12.89 4.16
C ALA A 39 3.75 11.79 3.70
N HIS A 40 3.49 10.57 4.09
CA HIS A 40 4.23 9.38 3.73
C HIS A 40 3.41 8.51 2.77
N PHE A 41 4.07 7.63 2.05
CA PHE A 41 3.40 6.68 1.19
C PHE A 41 3.91 5.25 1.41
N LEU A 42 3.06 4.29 1.05
CA LEU A 42 3.39 2.88 0.99
C LEU A 42 2.54 2.27 -0.14
N PHE A 43 3.13 2.18 -1.33
CA PHE A 43 2.45 1.80 -2.55
C PHE A 43 2.92 0.44 -3.05
N VAL A 44 2.00 -0.29 -3.69
CA VAL A 44 2.37 -1.52 -4.42
C VAL A 44 3.34 -1.14 -5.53
N CYS A 45 4.37 -1.95 -5.69
CA CYS A 45 5.37 -1.83 -6.73
C CYS A 45 5.47 -3.15 -7.51
N LYS A 46 4.98 -3.15 -8.74
CA LYS A 46 5.11 -4.30 -9.63
C LYS A 46 6.40 -4.20 -10.44
N PRO A 47 7.09 -5.33 -10.70
CA PRO A 47 8.31 -5.33 -11.50
C PRO A 47 8.13 -4.65 -12.86
N ASP A 48 7.04 -4.94 -13.56
CA ASP A 48 6.76 -4.42 -14.91
C ASP A 48 6.57 -2.89 -14.93
N SER A 49 6.10 -2.31 -13.82
CA SER A 49 5.87 -0.86 -13.70
C SER A 49 7.12 -0.08 -13.27
N HIS A 50 8.13 -0.78 -12.70
CA HIS A 50 9.32 -0.18 -12.13
C HIS A 50 10.62 -0.91 -12.54
N PRO A 51 10.94 -0.96 -13.83
CA PRO A 51 12.13 -1.67 -14.32
C PRO A 51 13.44 -1.14 -13.73
N ALA A 52 13.52 0.16 -13.43
CA ALA A 52 14.71 0.75 -12.80
C ALA A 52 14.99 0.18 -11.41
N ILE A 53 13.96 -0.12 -10.61
CA ILE A 53 14.12 -0.77 -9.31
C ILE A 53 14.61 -2.21 -9.50
N GLU A 54 14.05 -2.94 -10.46
CA GLU A 54 14.47 -4.31 -10.77
C GLU A 54 15.93 -4.36 -11.23
N GLU A 55 16.33 -3.44 -12.10
CA GLU A 55 17.72 -3.30 -12.55
C GLU A 55 18.64 -2.95 -11.38
N PHE A 56 18.28 -1.96 -10.57
CA PHE A 56 19.09 -1.48 -9.45
C PHE A 56 19.32 -2.58 -8.40
N ARG A 57 18.32 -3.40 -8.10
CA ARG A 57 18.45 -4.49 -7.12
C ARG A 57 19.19 -5.73 -7.65
N THR A 58 19.41 -5.82 -8.98
CA THR A 58 20.11 -6.95 -9.58
C THR A 58 21.58 -6.91 -9.14
N GLY A 59 22.05 -8.02 -8.56
CA GLY A 59 23.42 -8.14 -8.07
C GLY A 59 23.69 -7.51 -6.70
N ILE A 60 22.70 -6.86 -6.08
CA ILE A 60 22.82 -6.34 -4.73
C ILE A 60 22.30 -7.37 -3.72
N LYS A 61 23.04 -7.57 -2.63
CA LYS A 61 22.59 -8.40 -1.51
C LYS A 61 21.44 -7.68 -0.80
N LEU A 62 20.25 -8.27 -0.83
CA LEU A 62 19.08 -7.77 -0.11
C LEU A 62 19.19 -8.12 1.38
N ASP A 63 18.73 -7.22 2.23
CA ASP A 63 18.43 -7.55 3.61
C ASP A 63 17.24 -8.50 3.69
N GLU A 64 17.27 -9.43 4.64
CA GLU A 64 16.26 -10.48 4.75
C GLU A 64 15.84 -10.75 6.19
N LEU A 65 14.55 -11.06 6.35
CA LEU A 65 13.96 -11.56 7.59
C LEU A 65 12.96 -12.67 7.28
N ILE A 66 13.13 -13.84 7.90
CA ILE A 66 12.17 -14.95 7.81
C ILE A 66 11.43 -15.06 9.14
N ARG A 67 10.10 -15.08 9.08
CA ARG A 67 9.23 -15.30 10.23
C ARG A 67 8.22 -16.41 9.97
N LYS A 68 8.09 -17.32 10.94
CA LYS A 68 7.00 -18.31 11.00
C LYS A 68 5.90 -17.80 11.89
N VAL A 69 4.68 -17.75 11.38
CA VAL A 69 3.49 -17.26 12.11
C VAL A 69 2.44 -18.36 12.13
N ARG A 70 1.93 -18.66 13.31
CA ARG A 70 0.84 -19.61 13.47
C ARG A 70 -0.50 -18.90 13.25
N ARG A 71 -1.33 -19.47 12.37
CA ARG A 71 -2.72 -19.03 12.16
C ARG A 71 -3.65 -20.22 12.37
N GLY A 72 -4.29 -20.27 13.52
CA GLY A 72 -5.07 -21.44 13.92
C GLY A 72 -4.18 -22.69 14.03
N LYS A 73 -4.50 -23.72 13.24
CA LYS A 73 -3.74 -24.98 13.17
C LYS A 73 -2.60 -24.98 12.16
N LYS A 74 -2.49 -23.93 11.30
CA LYS A 74 -1.51 -23.87 10.21
C LYS A 74 -0.37 -22.93 10.58
N TRP A 75 0.85 -23.32 10.18
CA TRP A 75 2.03 -22.46 10.17
C TRP A 75 2.20 -21.87 8.78
N THR A 76 2.49 -20.59 8.72
CA THR A 76 2.82 -19.88 7.47
C THR A 76 4.18 -19.25 7.64
N THR A 77 5.05 -19.47 6.68
CA THR A 77 6.37 -18.84 6.65
C THR A 77 6.30 -17.62 5.74
N TYR A 78 6.77 -16.50 6.26
CA TYR A 78 6.93 -15.27 5.51
C TYR A 78 8.40 -14.95 5.35
N ARG A 79 8.81 -14.61 4.14
CA ARG A 79 10.12 -14.04 3.81
C ARG A 79 9.91 -12.57 3.47
N TYR A 80 10.60 -11.70 4.19
CA TYR A 80 10.65 -10.26 3.94
C TYR A 80 12.02 -9.96 3.38
N GLN A 81 12.08 -9.19 2.31
CA GLN A 81 13.32 -8.68 1.75
C GLN A 81 13.17 -7.18 1.55
N TRP A 82 14.23 -6.41 1.71
CA TRP A 82 14.20 -4.97 1.50
C TRP A 82 15.54 -4.45 1.02
N LEU A 83 15.49 -3.27 0.41
CA LEU A 83 16.63 -2.50 -0.02
C LEU A 83 16.30 -1.02 0.20
N CYS A 84 17.19 -0.30 0.88
CA CYS A 84 17.04 1.12 1.12
C CYS A 84 17.72 1.93 0.02
N ASP A 85 17.33 3.21 -0.08
CA ASP A 85 17.96 4.20 -0.96
C ASP A 85 17.96 3.82 -2.45
N VAL A 86 16.84 3.31 -2.92
CA VAL A 86 16.66 2.88 -4.31
C VAL A 86 16.10 4.03 -5.15
N PRO A 87 16.69 4.37 -6.31
CA PRO A 87 16.10 5.35 -7.21
C PRO A 87 14.83 4.79 -7.85
N LEU A 88 13.73 5.54 -7.77
CA LEU A 88 12.44 5.12 -8.32
C LEU A 88 12.43 5.05 -9.85
N ARG A 89 13.35 5.77 -10.49
CA ARG A 89 13.51 5.84 -11.94
C ARG A 89 15.01 5.81 -12.31
N GLY A 90 15.32 5.55 -13.57
CA GLY A 90 16.68 5.49 -14.08
C GLY A 90 17.29 6.85 -14.44
N ASP A 91 16.70 7.98 -14.05
CA ASP A 91 17.21 9.32 -14.38
C ASP A 91 17.73 10.08 -13.14
N ALA A 92 18.51 11.13 -13.39
CA ALA A 92 19.12 11.95 -12.34
C ALA A 92 18.10 12.72 -11.46
N LYS A 93 16.84 12.78 -11.86
CA LYS A 93 15.75 13.43 -11.10
C LYS A 93 14.89 12.41 -10.36
N ALA A 94 15.34 11.15 -10.28
CA ALA A 94 14.65 10.11 -9.53
C ALA A 94 14.57 10.47 -8.04
N ILE A 95 13.39 10.32 -7.45
CA ILE A 95 13.30 10.33 -5.99
C ILE A 95 13.86 9.02 -5.44
N ILE A 96 14.46 9.12 -4.27
CA ILE A 96 15.00 7.96 -3.56
C ILE A 96 13.89 7.40 -2.67
N VAL A 97 13.69 6.09 -2.74
CA VAL A 97 12.67 5.36 -2.00
C VAL A 97 13.27 4.11 -1.34
N ASN A 98 12.55 3.51 -0.42
CA ASN A 98 12.88 2.20 0.11
C ASN A 98 11.95 1.17 -0.52
N TRP A 99 12.53 0.10 -1.01
CA TRP A 99 11.79 -1.02 -1.58
C TRP A 99 11.70 -2.16 -0.56
N LEU A 100 10.55 -2.80 -0.48
CA LEU A 100 10.37 -4.01 0.34
C LEU A 100 9.47 -5.02 -0.36
N MET A 101 9.70 -6.29 -0.07
CA MET A 101 8.94 -7.42 -0.60
C MET A 101 8.54 -8.37 0.51
N ILE A 102 7.32 -8.91 0.42
CA ILE A 102 6.88 -10.03 1.24
C ILE A 102 6.55 -11.22 0.36
N GLU A 103 7.07 -12.36 0.72
CA GLU A 103 6.73 -13.66 0.13
C GLU A 103 6.10 -14.57 1.18
N THR A 104 5.10 -15.31 0.74
CA THR A 104 4.53 -16.40 1.52
C THR A 104 5.09 -17.70 1.00
N LEU A 105 5.64 -18.52 1.87
CA LEU A 105 6.25 -19.80 1.52
C LEU A 105 5.38 -20.94 2.03
N ASP A 106 5.28 -22.01 1.22
CA ASP A 106 4.67 -23.28 1.61
C ASP A 106 5.60 -24.12 2.51
N ALA A 107 5.19 -25.36 2.79
CA ALA A 107 5.97 -26.29 3.59
C ALA A 107 7.32 -26.66 2.94
N ASP A 108 7.34 -26.72 1.61
CA ASP A 108 8.50 -27.07 0.78
C ASP A 108 9.36 -25.82 0.44
N ARG A 109 9.05 -24.67 1.04
CA ARG A 109 9.68 -23.36 0.82
C ARG A 109 9.48 -22.77 -0.58
N ASN A 110 8.50 -23.25 -1.35
CA ASN A 110 8.13 -22.61 -2.61
C ASN A 110 7.35 -21.32 -2.33
N VAL A 111 7.57 -20.31 -3.18
CA VAL A 111 6.85 -19.05 -3.09
C VAL A 111 5.43 -19.22 -3.62
N THR A 112 4.44 -19.09 -2.75
CA THR A 112 3.01 -19.16 -3.09
C THR A 112 2.38 -17.80 -3.36
N CYS A 113 2.96 -16.73 -2.81
CA CYS A 113 2.49 -15.36 -3.02
C CYS A 113 3.67 -14.41 -2.85
N ARG A 114 3.74 -13.40 -3.73
CA ARG A 114 4.77 -12.36 -3.72
C ARG A 114 4.13 -10.99 -3.91
N ASN A 115 4.53 -10.02 -3.09
CA ASN A 115 4.10 -8.63 -3.22
C ASN A 115 5.27 -7.69 -2.91
N GLY A 116 5.55 -6.78 -3.85
CA GLY A 116 6.53 -5.72 -3.71
C GLY A 116 5.86 -4.38 -3.39
N PHE A 117 6.57 -3.52 -2.67
CA PHE A 117 6.10 -2.21 -2.26
C PHE A 117 7.26 -1.21 -2.27
N ILE A 118 6.91 0.08 -2.41
CA ILE A 118 7.81 1.21 -2.24
C ILE A 118 7.28 2.15 -1.16
N THR A 119 8.18 2.79 -0.45
CA THR A 119 7.86 3.76 0.61
C THR A 119 8.99 4.77 0.77
N ASP A 120 8.68 5.94 1.29
CA ASP A 120 9.65 6.92 1.79
C ASP A 120 10.04 6.67 3.26
N LEU A 121 9.28 5.82 3.96
CA LEU A 121 9.56 5.47 5.35
C LEU A 121 10.84 4.60 5.46
N PRO A 122 11.65 4.77 6.51
CA PRO A 122 12.80 3.91 6.73
C PRO A 122 12.34 2.45 6.91
N VAL A 123 13.02 1.53 6.25
CA VAL A 123 12.75 0.08 6.33
C VAL A 123 13.93 -0.60 7.00
N ASN A 124 13.64 -1.39 8.02
CA ASN A 124 14.64 -2.15 8.76
C ASN A 124 14.04 -3.47 9.28
N ARG A 125 14.87 -4.28 9.95
CA ARG A 125 14.51 -5.58 10.49
C ARG A 125 13.35 -5.54 11.48
N ASP A 126 13.18 -4.44 12.21
CA ASP A 126 12.19 -4.31 13.28
C ASP A 126 10.81 -3.94 12.71
N ASN A 127 10.77 -3.14 11.66
CA ASN A 127 9.52 -2.59 11.13
C ASN A 127 9.04 -3.22 9.81
N VAL A 128 9.89 -3.92 9.03
CA VAL A 128 9.53 -4.46 7.72
C VAL A 128 8.27 -5.33 7.75
N ALA A 129 8.10 -6.15 8.79
CA ALA A 129 6.92 -7.00 8.93
C ALA A 129 5.64 -6.18 9.20
N VAL A 130 5.75 -5.08 9.93
CA VAL A 130 4.63 -4.16 10.21
C VAL A 130 4.24 -3.42 8.94
N LEU A 131 5.21 -2.86 8.19
CA LEU A 131 4.96 -2.20 6.92
C LEU A 131 4.27 -3.14 5.92
N ALA A 132 4.78 -4.36 5.77
CA ALA A 132 4.15 -5.37 4.91
C ALA A 132 2.73 -5.75 5.37
N ALA A 133 2.47 -5.77 6.68
CA ALA A 133 1.13 -6.02 7.20
C ALA A 133 0.16 -4.87 6.90
N CYS A 134 0.61 -3.61 6.98
CA CYS A 134 -0.18 -2.43 6.58
C CYS A 134 -0.59 -2.50 5.11
N CYS A 135 0.34 -2.86 4.22
CA CYS A 135 0.03 -3.05 2.80
C CYS A 135 -1.07 -4.10 2.56
N ARG A 136 -0.99 -5.21 3.29
CA ARG A 136 -1.97 -6.30 3.16
C ARG A 136 -3.34 -5.96 3.75
N ALA A 137 -3.40 -5.09 4.76
CA ALA A 137 -4.65 -4.62 5.35
C ALA A 137 -5.53 -3.88 4.33
N ARG A 138 -4.94 -3.17 3.37
CA ARG A 138 -5.65 -2.52 2.26
C ARG A 138 -6.48 -3.54 1.46
N TRP A 139 -5.89 -4.66 1.07
CA TRP A 139 -6.59 -5.69 0.29
C TRP A 139 -7.75 -6.34 1.05
N LYS A 140 -7.58 -6.51 2.37
CA LYS A 140 -8.67 -7.01 3.21
C LYS A 140 -9.87 -6.05 3.17
N ALA A 141 -9.63 -4.76 3.30
CA ALA A 141 -10.66 -3.75 3.27
C ALA A 141 -11.38 -3.64 1.91
N GLU A 142 -10.66 -3.85 0.79
CA GLU A 142 -11.26 -3.90 -0.55
C GLU A 142 -12.14 -5.13 -0.74
N ASN A 143 -11.66 -6.30 -0.33
CA ASN A 143 -12.39 -7.56 -0.45
C ASN A 143 -13.65 -7.58 0.44
N GLU A 144 -13.62 -7.01 1.62
CA GLU A 144 -14.78 -6.88 2.50
C GLU A 144 -15.82 -5.91 1.91
N SER A 145 -15.36 -4.81 1.29
CA SER A 145 -16.25 -3.85 0.61
C SER A 145 -16.91 -4.43 -0.65
N ASN A 146 -16.24 -5.36 -1.33
CA ASN A 146 -16.78 -6.00 -2.53
C ASN A 146 -17.71 -7.18 -2.22
N ARG A 147 -17.58 -7.83 -1.07
CA ARG A 147 -18.52 -8.90 -0.65
C ARG A 147 -19.94 -8.38 -0.39
N GLY A 148 -20.13 -7.10 -0.10
CA GLY A 148 -21.44 -6.47 0.04
C GLY A 148 -22.12 -6.10 -1.29
N LYS A 149 -21.48 -6.34 -2.44
CA LYS A 149 -22.00 -6.03 -3.78
C LYS A 149 -22.32 -7.28 -4.60
N THR A 150 -22.86 -8.33 -3.98
CA THR A 150 -23.40 -9.46 -4.76
C THR A 150 -24.69 -8.98 -5.42
N PRO A 151 -24.81 -8.94 -6.77
CA PRO A 151 -26.09 -8.68 -7.44
C PRO A 151 -26.88 -9.97 -7.39
N GLY A 152 -27.91 -10.00 -6.57
CA GLY A 152 -28.80 -11.16 -6.56
C GLY A 152 -29.74 -11.21 -5.37
N ALA A 153 -30.71 -10.32 -5.32
CA ALA A 153 -32.05 -10.61 -4.79
C ALA A 153 -32.98 -9.51 -5.32
N ALA A 154 -33.68 -9.82 -6.38
CA ALA A 154 -34.87 -9.08 -6.77
C ALA A 154 -35.89 -9.26 -5.64
N ALA A 155 -36.19 -8.19 -4.93
CA ALA A 155 -37.40 -8.05 -4.13
C ALA A 155 -38.15 -6.86 -4.68
N THR A 156 -39.18 -7.18 -5.45
CA THR A 156 -40.31 -6.32 -5.77
C THR A 156 -41.03 -5.92 -4.50
N SER A 157 -41.17 -4.62 -4.25
CA SER A 157 -42.39 -4.01 -3.69
C SER A 157 -42.26 -2.49 -3.64
N ASP A 158 -42.96 -1.88 -4.49
CA ASP A 158 -43.93 -0.80 -4.41
C ASP A 158 -43.75 0.42 -3.49
N ILE A 159 -43.82 1.57 -4.15
CA ILE A 159 -44.52 2.84 -3.82
C ILE A 159 -43.96 3.69 -2.67
N GLY A 160 -43.54 4.91 -3.05
CA GLY A 160 -43.36 6.02 -2.12
C GLY A 160 -42.66 7.22 -2.76
N SER A 161 -43.45 8.10 -3.34
CA SER A 161 -43.08 9.44 -3.86
C SER A 161 -42.42 10.28 -2.75
N GLY A 162 -41.26 10.90 -3.05
CA GLY A 162 -40.64 11.88 -2.18
C GLY A 162 -39.45 12.53 -2.87
N SER A 163 -39.70 13.63 -3.54
CA SER A 163 -38.74 14.59 -4.08
C SER A 163 -37.77 15.07 -3.00
N ALA A 164 -36.46 14.96 -3.22
CA ALA A 164 -35.46 15.89 -2.69
C ALA A 164 -34.13 15.70 -3.45
N ASP A 165 -33.65 16.78 -4.03
CA ASP A 165 -32.37 16.97 -4.69
C ASP A 165 -31.18 16.30 -3.95
N ARG A 166 -30.53 15.37 -4.63
CA ARG A 166 -29.16 14.94 -4.30
C ARG A 166 -28.26 15.17 -5.51
N PRO A 167 -27.16 15.92 -5.34
CA PRO A 167 -26.20 16.08 -6.41
C PRO A 167 -25.56 14.72 -6.75
N PRO A 168 -25.13 14.48 -7.99
CA PRO A 168 -24.56 13.21 -8.42
C PRO A 168 -23.23 13.00 -7.70
N LEU A 169 -23.17 11.99 -6.83
CA LEU A 169 -21.95 11.49 -6.21
C LEU A 169 -21.06 10.93 -7.32
N GLY A 170 -20.08 11.73 -7.73
CA GLY A 170 -18.99 11.30 -8.56
C GLY A 170 -18.34 10.05 -7.95
N ARG A 171 -17.92 9.10 -8.81
CA ARG A 171 -17.18 7.90 -8.43
C ARG A 171 -16.06 8.30 -7.48
N LEU A 172 -16.25 8.01 -6.21
CA LEU A 172 -15.21 8.13 -5.20
C LEU A 172 -14.19 7.02 -5.49
N VAL A 173 -13.02 7.40 -5.99
CA VAL A 173 -11.83 6.57 -5.92
C VAL A 173 -11.51 6.44 -4.43
N GLN A 174 -11.86 5.31 -3.84
CA GLN A 174 -11.63 5.06 -2.41
C GLN A 174 -10.14 4.80 -2.18
N SER A 175 -9.38 5.86 -1.98
CA SER A 175 -8.12 5.77 -1.24
C SER A 175 -8.47 5.73 0.24
N LYS A 176 -8.46 4.55 0.85
CA LYS A 176 -8.64 4.42 2.29
C LYS A 176 -7.38 4.91 2.99
N VAL A 177 -7.51 6.01 3.69
CA VAL A 177 -6.51 6.50 4.64
C VAL A 177 -6.62 5.63 5.88
N VAL A 178 -5.60 4.83 6.17
CA VAL A 178 -5.53 4.06 7.42
C VAL A 178 -4.66 4.85 8.40
N TRP A 179 -5.29 5.36 9.45
CA TRP A 179 -4.61 6.04 10.53
C TRP A 179 -3.97 5.00 11.45
N HIS A 180 -2.67 4.85 11.42
CA HIS A 180 -1.92 4.22 12.49
C HIS A 180 -0.95 5.23 13.08
N ARG A 181 -1.28 5.67 14.28
CA ARG A 181 -0.33 6.37 15.15
C ARG A 181 0.70 5.33 15.59
N LEU A 182 1.86 5.34 14.96
CA LEU A 182 3.04 4.66 15.51
C LEU A 182 3.51 5.47 16.73
N SER A 183 2.77 5.33 17.84
CA SER A 183 3.22 5.81 19.14
C SER A 183 4.10 4.71 19.76
N GLY A 184 5.36 4.80 19.47
CA GLY A 184 6.40 3.99 20.07
C GLY A 184 7.71 4.72 19.87
N SER A 185 8.18 5.37 20.92
CA SER A 185 9.48 6.00 21.00
C SER A 185 10.55 5.08 20.42
N LEU A 186 11.16 5.49 19.33
CA LEU A 186 12.41 4.95 18.86
C LEU A 186 13.42 6.09 18.87
N TRP A 187 14.17 6.12 19.95
CA TRP A 187 15.52 6.68 20.02
C TRP A 187 16.49 5.52 19.89
#